data_3c7b95e79a9d2c65a2979437d553afe2
#
_entry.id   3c7b95e79a9d2c65a2979437d553afe2
#
_cell.length_a   1.000
_cell.length_b   1.000
_cell.length_c   1.000
_cell.angle_alpha   90.00
_cell.angle_beta   90.00
_cell.angle_gamma   90.00
#
_symmetry.space_group_name_H-M   'P 1'
#
loop_
_entity.id
_entity.type
_entity.pdbx_description
1 polymer ?
#
loop_
_entity_poly.entity_id
_entity_poly.type
_entity_poly.pdbx_seq_one_letter_code
_entity_poly.pdbx_strand_id
1 'polypeptide(L)'
;MQSSLFINFITFFILITIISVSAGPIKCPPINSTASNSTQKRYVVFLSNDKTHYKWLKECYNRTVQSIKTTKIPVDKNSILDISIKGKFYAYSTWYYPEFAKKYLSERPETILVEKDLRVKINQCPKKNESSTNLTVQTNPTFNLDRIDQANFPLNKKYIFPSSAGSNAIVYVVDTGVLVTHKEFEGRASFLGAFCVGCPDTDDNGHGSHVSGIVGGKTFGVAKKVKIVGVKALDSKGQGTNADIINALIFVLIDAMEKKNNAIINLSIGGQRSEALNKVIKLLTDNGIHVVVAAGNEASDACLTSPASELSAITVGATEVKTNDITNFSNFGKCLDIFAPGRNITSVGIQSNTSIATFSGTSQATPHVAGTVALIISKFGNQKPDEMIKTLVKFSTKNLISNTKGSPNNFLRIPPP
;
A
#
# COMPACT_ATOMS: atom_id res chain seq x y z
N MET A 1 -2.11 -27.21 58.01
CA MET A 1 -2.85 -28.27 57.31
C MET A 1 -2.97 -27.89 55.85
N GLN A 2 -2.21 -28.60 55.05
CA GLN A 2 -2.15 -28.45 53.60
C GLN A 2 -3.37 -29.11 52.99
N SER A 3 -3.96 -28.49 51.94
CA SER A 3 -4.72 -29.21 50.93
C SER A 3 -4.51 -28.54 49.58
N SER A 4 -3.68 -29.21 48.78
CA SER A 4 -3.41 -28.95 47.38
C SER A 4 -4.57 -29.30 46.50
N LEU A 5 -5.02 -28.36 45.65
CA LEU A 5 -5.90 -28.66 44.53
C LEU A 5 -5.07 -28.87 43.28
N PHE A 6 -5.04 -30.11 42.81
CA PHE A 6 -4.55 -30.51 41.49
C PHE A 6 -5.56 -30.10 40.42
N ILE A 7 -5.18 -29.23 39.52
CA ILE A 7 -5.92 -28.96 38.29
C ILE A 7 -5.29 -29.81 37.19
N ASN A 8 -6.03 -30.80 36.73
CA ASN A 8 -5.68 -31.63 35.56
C ASN A 8 -5.78 -30.83 34.28
N PHE A 9 -4.65 -30.59 33.65
CA PHE A 9 -4.58 -30.16 32.24
C PHE A 9 -4.73 -31.41 31.35
N ILE A 10 -5.88 -31.54 30.70
CA ILE A 10 -6.08 -32.49 29.60
C ILE A 10 -5.44 -31.89 28.34
N THR A 11 -4.24 -32.32 28.05
CA THR A 11 -3.56 -32.00 26.80
C THR A 11 -4.14 -32.88 25.69
N PHE A 12 -4.95 -32.31 24.82
CA PHE A 12 -5.41 -32.96 23.59
C PHE A 12 -4.25 -32.96 22.59
N PHE A 13 -3.51 -34.06 22.53
CA PHE A 13 -2.58 -34.33 21.45
C PHE A 13 -3.37 -34.73 20.20
N ILE A 14 -3.55 -33.81 19.26
CA ILE A 14 -3.93 -34.17 17.90
C ILE A 14 -2.69 -34.74 17.24
N LEU A 15 -2.64 -36.06 17.12
CA LEU A 15 -1.65 -36.81 16.35
C LEU A 15 -1.90 -36.55 14.86
N ILE A 16 -1.29 -35.49 14.31
CA ILE A 16 -1.20 -35.34 12.85
C ILE A 16 -0.18 -36.36 12.39
N THR A 17 -0.66 -37.49 11.89
CA THR A 17 0.16 -38.43 11.10
C THR A 17 0.64 -37.69 9.87
N ILE A 18 1.89 -37.21 9.93
CA ILE A 18 2.61 -36.75 8.74
C ILE A 18 2.86 -37.99 7.88
N ILE A 19 1.98 -38.27 6.93
CA ILE A 19 2.27 -39.17 5.84
C ILE A 19 3.39 -38.49 5.05
N SER A 20 4.63 -38.92 5.28
CA SER A 20 5.74 -38.56 4.39
C SER A 20 5.50 -39.23 3.05
N VAL A 21 4.75 -38.57 2.17
CA VAL A 21 4.72 -38.93 0.76
C VAL A 21 6.13 -38.71 0.24
N SER A 22 6.89 -39.75 0.05
CA SER A 22 8.17 -39.66 -0.64
C SER A 22 7.88 -39.08 -2.02
N ALA A 23 8.38 -37.86 -2.24
CA ALA A 23 8.22 -37.17 -3.51
C ALA A 23 8.88 -38.08 -4.59
N GLY A 24 8.08 -38.72 -5.38
CA GLY A 24 8.55 -39.42 -6.58
C GLY A 24 9.35 -38.50 -7.49
N PRO A 25 10.08 -39.03 -8.48
CA PRO A 25 10.92 -38.22 -9.33
C PRO A 25 10.14 -37.06 -9.93
N ILE A 26 10.70 -35.86 -9.85
CA ILE A 26 10.10 -34.61 -10.33
C ILE A 26 9.74 -34.76 -11.80
N LYS A 27 8.46 -35.00 -12.10
CA LYS A 27 7.96 -35.02 -13.47
C LYS A 27 7.75 -33.58 -13.94
N CYS A 28 8.65 -33.15 -14.82
CA CYS A 28 8.40 -31.90 -15.55
C CYS A 28 7.31 -32.13 -16.59
N PRO A 29 6.36 -31.20 -16.77
CA PRO A 29 5.33 -31.35 -17.79
C PRO A 29 5.93 -31.42 -19.19
N PRO A 30 5.36 -32.23 -20.11
CA PRO A 30 5.78 -32.23 -21.50
C PRO A 30 5.51 -30.88 -22.12
N ILE A 31 6.50 -30.32 -22.81
CA ILE A 31 6.35 -29.08 -23.57
C ILE A 31 5.70 -29.50 -24.89
N ASN A 32 4.36 -29.42 -24.95
CA ASN A 32 3.71 -29.52 -26.24
C ASN A 32 3.94 -28.24 -27.03
N SER A 33 4.69 -28.35 -28.12
CA SER A 33 5.02 -27.28 -29.06
C SER A 33 3.81 -26.65 -29.77
N THR A 34 2.59 -27.05 -29.44
CA THR A 34 1.35 -26.63 -30.09
C THR A 34 0.63 -25.46 -29.40
N ALA A 35 1.22 -24.84 -28.36
CA ALA A 35 0.68 -23.60 -27.81
C ALA A 35 1.01 -22.40 -28.72
N SER A 36 0.54 -22.45 -29.96
CA SER A 36 1.02 -21.62 -31.06
C SER A 36 0.55 -20.17 -31.07
N ASN A 37 -0.34 -19.71 -30.17
CA ASN A 37 -0.87 -18.33 -30.21
C ASN A 37 -1.09 -17.63 -28.85
N SER A 38 -0.69 -18.20 -27.71
CA SER A 38 -0.84 -17.52 -26.43
C SER A 38 0.43 -16.77 -26.04
N THR A 39 0.33 -15.46 -25.86
CA THR A 39 1.42 -14.66 -25.29
C THR A 39 1.62 -15.04 -23.82
N GLN A 40 2.89 -15.11 -23.38
CA GLN A 40 3.21 -15.27 -21.96
C GLN A 40 2.61 -14.12 -21.15
N LYS A 41 2.20 -14.40 -19.92
CA LYS A 41 1.72 -13.42 -18.93
C LYS A 41 2.56 -13.53 -17.68
N ARG A 42 2.75 -12.43 -16.97
CA ARG A 42 3.41 -12.43 -15.67
C ARG A 42 2.42 -12.90 -14.60
N TYR A 43 2.90 -13.76 -13.70
CA TYR A 43 2.13 -14.29 -12.58
C TYR A 43 2.89 -14.07 -11.27
N VAL A 44 2.14 -13.89 -10.19
CA VAL A 44 2.63 -13.90 -8.82
C VAL A 44 2.22 -15.24 -8.20
N VAL A 45 3.17 -15.95 -7.62
CA VAL A 45 2.99 -17.30 -7.05
C VAL A 45 3.36 -17.28 -5.58
N PHE A 46 2.42 -17.67 -4.71
CA PHE A 46 2.61 -17.82 -3.27
C PHE A 46 2.78 -19.30 -2.92
N LEU A 47 3.74 -19.58 -2.04
CA LEU A 47 4.13 -20.92 -1.65
C LEU A 47 4.03 -21.14 -0.14
N SER A 48 3.66 -22.37 0.27
CA SER A 48 3.73 -22.79 1.67
C SER A 48 5.16 -23.12 2.13
N ASN A 49 6.03 -23.52 1.19
CA ASN A 49 7.41 -23.91 1.43
C ASN A 49 8.27 -23.61 0.19
N ASP A 50 9.47 -23.03 0.41
CA ASP A 50 10.37 -22.65 -0.67
C ASP A 50 11.17 -23.80 -1.29
N LYS A 51 11.69 -24.72 -0.44
CA LYS A 51 12.76 -25.66 -0.84
C LYS A 51 12.37 -26.61 -1.96
N THR A 52 11.17 -27.17 -1.88
CA THR A 52 10.69 -28.15 -2.84
C THR A 52 10.31 -27.52 -4.17
N HIS A 53 9.67 -26.36 -4.11
CA HIS A 53 9.19 -25.65 -5.29
C HIS A 53 10.33 -24.99 -6.09
N TYR A 54 11.26 -24.32 -5.43
CA TYR A 54 12.43 -23.74 -6.10
C TYR A 54 13.32 -24.80 -6.75
N LYS A 55 13.47 -25.97 -6.12
CA LYS A 55 14.19 -27.09 -6.74
C LYS A 55 13.47 -27.56 -8.00
N TRP A 56 12.17 -27.77 -7.94
CA TRP A 56 11.35 -28.15 -9.09
C TRP A 56 11.39 -27.08 -10.19
N LEU A 57 11.20 -25.80 -9.83
CA LEU A 57 11.24 -24.68 -10.76
C LEU A 57 12.58 -24.61 -11.49
N LYS A 58 13.69 -24.73 -10.77
CA LYS A 58 15.04 -24.70 -11.34
C LYS A 58 15.28 -25.87 -12.30
N GLU A 59 14.84 -27.06 -11.95
CA GLU A 59 15.01 -28.26 -12.79
C GLU A 59 14.09 -28.21 -14.02
N CYS A 60 12.83 -27.87 -13.86
CA CYS A 60 11.88 -27.79 -14.99
C CYS A 60 12.11 -26.57 -15.86
N TYR A 61 12.46 -25.42 -15.29
CA TYR A 61 12.80 -24.21 -16.03
C TYR A 61 14.04 -24.43 -16.92
N ASN A 62 15.10 -25.04 -16.39
CA ASN A 62 16.31 -25.32 -17.19
C ASN A 62 16.02 -26.26 -18.36
N ARG A 63 15.18 -27.27 -18.19
CA ARG A 63 14.75 -28.19 -19.28
C ARG A 63 13.89 -27.44 -20.30
N THR A 64 12.98 -26.56 -19.86
CA THR A 64 12.12 -25.76 -20.73
C THR A 64 12.93 -24.78 -21.57
N VAL A 65 13.90 -24.07 -20.96
CA VAL A 65 14.79 -23.14 -21.65
C VAL A 65 15.70 -23.86 -22.66
N GLN A 66 16.18 -25.08 -22.35
CA GLN A 66 16.99 -25.84 -23.29
C GLN A 66 16.18 -26.34 -24.48
N SER A 67 14.91 -26.64 -24.33
CA SER A 67 14.04 -27.10 -25.44
C SER A 67 13.53 -25.96 -26.33
N ILE A 68 13.48 -24.71 -25.81
CA ILE A 68 13.03 -23.49 -26.53
C ILE A 68 14.17 -22.82 -27.31
N LYS A 69 15.40 -23.31 -27.27
CA LYS A 69 16.53 -22.76 -28.05
C LYS A 69 16.29 -22.64 -29.56
N THR A 70 15.19 -23.20 -30.06
CA THR A 70 14.78 -23.11 -31.47
C THR A 70 13.77 -22.00 -31.76
N THR A 71 13.19 -21.34 -30.76
CA THR A 71 12.26 -20.22 -30.95
C THR A 71 12.78 -18.97 -30.25
N LYS A 72 12.83 -17.84 -31.00
CA LYS A 72 13.38 -16.53 -30.61
C LYS A 72 12.60 -15.85 -29.46
N ILE A 73 12.43 -16.50 -28.31
CA ILE A 73 11.87 -15.87 -27.11
C ILE A 73 13.02 -15.69 -26.13
N PRO A 74 13.44 -14.45 -25.80
CA PRO A 74 14.44 -14.23 -24.77
C PRO A 74 13.82 -14.52 -23.41
N VAL A 75 14.07 -15.73 -22.90
CA VAL A 75 13.81 -16.02 -21.48
C VAL A 75 15.05 -15.59 -20.72
N ASP A 76 15.03 -14.37 -20.25
CA ASP A 76 16.08 -13.84 -19.39
C ASP A 76 16.10 -14.61 -18.06
N LYS A 77 17.28 -15.11 -17.66
CA LYS A 77 17.48 -15.76 -16.36
C LYS A 77 17.16 -14.82 -15.18
N ASN A 78 17.13 -13.50 -15.42
CA ASN A 78 16.80 -12.46 -14.46
C ASN A 78 15.27 -12.18 -14.37
N SER A 79 14.43 -12.95 -15.05
CA SER A 79 12.98 -12.71 -15.10
C SER A 79 12.22 -13.23 -13.88
N ILE A 80 12.87 -13.95 -12.95
CA ILE A 80 12.24 -14.38 -11.70
C ILE A 80 12.51 -13.32 -10.63
N LEU A 81 11.48 -12.60 -10.27
CA LEU A 81 11.49 -11.71 -9.12
C LEU A 81 11.16 -12.53 -7.87
N ASP A 82 12.16 -12.81 -7.03
CA ASP A 82 11.96 -13.42 -5.72
C ASP A 82 11.51 -12.34 -4.72
N ILE A 83 10.33 -12.57 -4.14
CA ILE A 83 9.69 -11.65 -3.18
C ILE A 83 9.48 -12.34 -1.83
N SER A 84 10.35 -13.28 -1.46
CA SER A 84 10.24 -14.11 -0.28
C SER A 84 10.92 -13.54 0.95
N ILE A 85 10.38 -13.85 2.14
CA ILE A 85 11.05 -13.68 3.44
C ILE A 85 11.26 -15.07 4.05
N LYS A 86 12.53 -15.49 4.16
CA LYS A 86 12.89 -16.81 4.67
C LYS A 86 12.23 -17.10 6.04
N GLY A 87 11.53 -18.21 6.12
CA GLY A 87 10.85 -18.69 7.32
C GLY A 87 9.50 -18.05 7.62
N LYS A 88 9.06 -17.04 6.85
CA LYS A 88 7.81 -16.33 7.07
C LYS A 88 6.89 -16.30 5.86
N PHE A 89 7.46 -16.10 4.67
CA PHE A 89 6.70 -15.82 3.47
C PHE A 89 7.51 -16.23 2.24
N TYR A 90 6.90 -16.96 1.34
CA TYR A 90 7.53 -17.41 0.12
C TYR A 90 6.68 -17.05 -1.08
N ALA A 91 7.19 -16.20 -1.95
CA ALA A 91 6.54 -15.83 -3.19
C ALA A 91 7.56 -15.45 -4.27
N TYR A 92 7.16 -15.53 -5.51
CA TYR A 92 7.94 -15.05 -6.63
C TYR A 92 7.03 -14.57 -7.76
N SER A 93 7.56 -13.77 -8.69
CA SER A 93 6.87 -13.39 -9.91
C SER A 93 7.72 -13.74 -11.13
N THR A 94 7.08 -14.31 -12.16
CA THR A 94 7.72 -14.60 -13.44
C THR A 94 6.70 -14.79 -14.58
N TRP A 95 7.20 -15.02 -15.79
CA TRP A 95 6.39 -15.14 -17.00
C TRP A 95 6.07 -16.60 -17.31
N TYR A 96 4.78 -16.91 -17.46
CA TYR A 96 4.29 -18.24 -17.83
C TYR A 96 3.23 -18.16 -18.94
N TYR A 97 3.08 -19.24 -19.69
CA TYR A 97 1.88 -19.43 -20.50
C TYR A 97 0.67 -19.66 -19.58
N PRO A 98 -0.51 -19.04 -19.88
CA PRO A 98 -1.69 -19.14 -19.01
C PRO A 98 -2.10 -20.57 -18.68
N GLU A 99 -2.01 -21.49 -19.65
CA GLU A 99 -2.31 -22.92 -19.45
C GLU A 99 -1.34 -23.61 -18.51
N PHE A 100 -0.04 -23.24 -18.59
CA PHE A 100 0.97 -23.77 -17.68
C PHE A 100 0.71 -23.29 -16.24
N ALA A 101 0.42 -22.01 -16.08
CA ALA A 101 0.11 -21.45 -14.75
C ALA A 101 -1.14 -22.12 -14.15
N LYS A 102 -2.22 -22.26 -14.93
CA LYS A 102 -3.48 -22.86 -14.48
C LYS A 102 -3.34 -24.37 -14.18
N LYS A 103 -2.68 -25.12 -15.04
CA LYS A 103 -2.66 -26.59 -14.96
C LYS A 103 -1.53 -27.12 -14.07
N TYR A 104 -0.34 -26.53 -14.14
CA TYR A 104 0.83 -27.11 -13.50
C TYR A 104 1.27 -26.38 -12.23
N LEU A 105 1.12 -25.06 -12.16
CA LEU A 105 1.47 -24.34 -10.94
C LEU A 105 0.38 -24.45 -9.88
N SER A 106 -0.89 -24.29 -10.26
CA SER A 106 -2.00 -24.32 -9.30
C SER A 106 -2.27 -25.71 -8.71
N GLU A 107 -1.87 -26.79 -9.41
CA GLU A 107 -2.02 -28.17 -8.94
C GLU A 107 -0.88 -28.64 -8.02
N ARG A 108 0.15 -27.81 -7.80
CA ARG A 108 1.26 -28.16 -6.92
C ARG A 108 0.85 -28.07 -5.44
N PRO A 109 1.13 -29.10 -4.63
CA PRO A 109 0.71 -29.11 -3.21
C PRO A 109 1.33 -28.00 -2.38
N GLU A 110 2.52 -27.48 -2.76
CA GLU A 110 3.17 -26.36 -2.11
C GLU A 110 2.67 -24.98 -2.58
N THR A 111 1.85 -24.91 -3.63
CA THR A 111 1.32 -23.65 -4.16
C THR A 111 0.06 -23.23 -3.43
N ILE A 112 0.10 -22.07 -2.77
CA ILE A 112 -1.04 -21.46 -2.07
C ILE A 112 -1.90 -20.64 -3.03
N LEU A 113 -1.27 -19.89 -3.94
CA LEU A 113 -1.94 -18.98 -4.86
C LEU A 113 -1.11 -18.81 -6.13
N VAL A 114 -1.77 -18.80 -7.28
CA VAL A 114 -1.22 -18.35 -8.57
C VAL A 114 -2.14 -17.27 -9.11
N GLU A 115 -1.65 -16.06 -9.20
CA GLU A 115 -2.42 -14.91 -9.68
C GLU A 115 -1.69 -14.20 -10.83
N LYS A 116 -2.44 -13.79 -11.85
CA LYS A 116 -1.89 -12.98 -12.93
C LYS A 116 -1.45 -11.62 -12.37
N ASP A 117 -0.24 -11.19 -12.71
CA ASP A 117 0.24 -9.87 -12.33
C ASP A 117 -0.56 -8.78 -13.07
N LEU A 118 -1.31 -8.00 -12.30
CA LEU A 118 -2.20 -6.96 -12.80
C LEU A 118 -1.52 -5.59 -12.69
N ARG A 119 -1.91 -4.68 -13.57
CA ARG A 119 -1.45 -3.29 -13.50
C ARG A 119 -2.22 -2.54 -12.42
N VAL A 120 -1.48 -1.69 -11.71
CA VAL A 120 -2.00 -0.69 -10.78
C VAL A 120 -1.65 0.71 -11.29
N LYS A 121 -2.38 1.71 -10.86
CA LYS A 121 -2.17 3.11 -11.23
C LYS A 121 -2.39 4.03 -10.03
N ILE A 122 -1.89 5.25 -10.14
CA ILE A 122 -2.20 6.31 -9.18
C ILE A 122 -3.70 6.64 -9.24
N ASN A 123 -4.29 6.83 -8.06
CA ASN A 123 -5.70 7.21 -7.92
C ASN A 123 -5.83 8.74 -7.95
N GLN A 124 -5.58 9.33 -9.12
CA GLN A 124 -5.59 10.77 -9.36
C GLN A 124 -6.58 11.13 -10.47
N CYS A 125 -7.38 12.18 -10.27
CA CYS A 125 -8.22 12.76 -11.32
C CYS A 125 -7.42 13.64 -12.28
N PRO A 126 -7.84 13.81 -13.55
CA PRO A 126 -7.18 14.67 -14.53
C PRO A 126 -6.97 16.10 -14.01
N LYS A 127 -5.83 16.67 -14.31
CA LYS A 127 -5.47 18.05 -13.91
C LYS A 127 -6.45 19.04 -14.54
N LYS A 128 -7.09 19.90 -13.73
CA LYS A 128 -7.53 21.22 -14.19
C LYS A 128 -6.32 22.12 -14.16
N ASN A 129 -5.98 22.73 -15.31
CA ASN A 129 -4.97 23.78 -15.38
C ASN A 129 -5.47 25.00 -14.59
N GLU A 130 -5.06 25.11 -13.34
CA GLU A 130 -5.21 26.35 -12.56
C GLU A 130 -3.87 27.07 -12.57
N SER A 131 -3.92 28.37 -12.91
CA SER A 131 -2.78 29.26 -12.96
C SER A 131 -2.05 29.29 -11.60
N SER A 132 -0.73 29.19 -11.66
CA SER A 132 0.16 29.33 -10.50
C SER A 132 -0.08 30.68 -9.80
N THR A 133 -0.70 30.67 -8.65
CA THR A 133 -0.65 31.80 -7.74
C THR A 133 0.63 31.68 -6.91
N ASN A 134 1.50 32.69 -6.96
CA ASN A 134 2.67 32.83 -6.09
C ASN A 134 2.21 32.85 -4.63
N LEU A 135 2.32 31.69 -3.97
CA LEU A 135 2.01 31.61 -2.55
C LEU A 135 3.20 32.14 -1.75
N THR A 136 3.07 33.36 -1.25
CA THR A 136 3.86 33.89 -0.11
C THR A 136 3.65 32.96 1.09
N VAL A 137 4.68 32.76 1.90
CA VAL A 137 4.62 31.98 3.16
C VAL A 137 3.37 32.38 3.93
N GLN A 138 2.37 31.48 3.98
CA GLN A 138 1.10 31.74 4.65
C GLN A 138 1.20 31.41 6.13
N THR A 139 0.77 32.33 6.95
CA THR A 139 0.45 32.06 8.35
C THR A 139 -0.85 31.28 8.50
N ASN A 140 -1.72 31.28 7.49
CA ASN A 140 -2.97 30.53 7.45
C ASN A 140 -2.76 29.15 6.83
N PRO A 141 -3.29 28.07 7.41
CA PRO A 141 -3.23 26.73 6.84
C PRO A 141 -4.04 26.64 5.55
N THR A 142 -3.79 25.60 4.76
CA THR A 142 -4.66 25.21 3.66
C THR A 142 -6.03 24.76 4.20
N PHE A 143 -7.08 24.89 3.38
CA PHE A 143 -8.46 24.53 3.77
C PHE A 143 -8.61 23.11 4.31
N ASN A 144 -7.88 22.16 3.74
CA ASN A 144 -7.90 20.76 4.15
C ASN A 144 -7.35 20.56 5.57
N LEU A 145 -6.30 21.27 5.96
CA LEU A 145 -5.74 21.21 7.31
C LEU A 145 -6.68 21.88 8.32
N ASP A 146 -7.18 23.10 8.03
CA ASP A 146 -8.17 23.81 8.83
C ASP A 146 -9.48 22.98 8.99
N ARG A 147 -9.80 22.14 7.99
CA ARG A 147 -11.00 21.31 8.05
C ARG A 147 -10.89 20.10 8.96
N ILE A 148 -9.71 19.49 9.05
CA ILE A 148 -9.53 18.25 9.81
C ILE A 148 -9.16 18.44 11.28
N ASP A 149 -8.87 19.64 11.73
CA ASP A 149 -8.58 19.90 13.15
C ASP A 149 -9.81 20.32 13.96
N GLN A 150 -10.94 20.57 13.29
CA GLN A 150 -12.20 20.96 13.92
C GLN A 150 -13.41 20.14 13.46
N ALA A 151 -14.45 20.07 14.28
CA ALA A 151 -15.64 19.28 14.00
C ALA A 151 -16.59 19.97 13.01
N ASN A 152 -16.80 21.26 13.14
CA ASN A 152 -17.86 22.02 12.49
C ASN A 152 -17.34 23.21 11.69
N PHE A 153 -18.15 23.72 10.77
CA PHE A 153 -17.98 25.04 10.15
C PHE A 153 -18.49 26.17 11.08
N PRO A 154 -18.04 27.43 10.91
CA PRO A 154 -17.06 27.88 9.92
C PRO A 154 -15.63 27.50 10.25
N LEU A 155 -14.76 27.42 9.24
CA LEU A 155 -13.33 27.23 9.42
C LEU A 155 -12.72 28.46 10.10
N ASN A 156 -11.74 28.24 10.99
CA ASN A 156 -11.20 29.28 11.86
C ASN A 156 -9.85 29.85 11.41
N LYS A 157 -9.35 29.39 10.24
CA LYS A 157 -8.05 29.76 9.65
C LYS A 157 -6.85 29.41 10.54
N LYS A 158 -6.99 28.36 11.32
CA LYS A 158 -5.94 27.80 12.18
C LYS A 158 -5.84 26.31 11.93
N TYR A 159 -4.65 25.76 12.11
CA TYR A 159 -4.43 24.33 12.17
C TYR A 159 -3.73 24.01 13.48
N ILE A 160 -4.47 23.43 14.43
CA ILE A 160 -4.02 23.16 15.80
C ILE A 160 -3.80 21.65 15.94
N PHE A 161 -2.55 21.26 16.18
CA PHE A 161 -2.14 19.86 16.23
C PHE A 161 -1.24 19.55 17.44
N PRO A 162 -1.11 18.27 17.87
CA PRO A 162 -0.24 17.89 18.98
C PRO A 162 1.20 18.34 18.76
N SER A 163 1.86 18.87 19.79
CA SER A 163 3.23 19.42 19.72
C SER A 163 4.29 18.40 19.30
N SER A 164 4.03 17.11 19.54
CA SER A 164 4.86 15.98 19.05
C SER A 164 4.89 15.91 17.53
N ALA A 165 3.84 16.35 16.84
CA ALA A 165 3.73 16.50 15.38
C ALA A 165 4.21 15.28 14.55
N GLY A 166 4.08 14.07 15.08
CA GLY A 166 4.49 12.84 14.38
C GLY A 166 5.98 12.46 14.52
N SER A 167 6.74 13.06 15.44
CA SER A 167 8.22 12.98 15.50
C SER A 167 8.80 11.57 15.67
N ASN A 168 8.08 10.63 16.26
CA ASN A 168 8.52 9.25 16.50
C ASN A 168 7.87 8.22 15.55
N ALA A 169 7.21 8.69 14.49
CA ALA A 169 6.65 7.85 13.45
C ALA A 169 7.42 7.99 12.12
N ILE A 170 7.38 6.94 11.30
CA ILE A 170 7.92 6.92 9.95
C ILE A 170 6.80 6.56 8.99
N VAL A 171 6.59 7.39 7.96
CA VAL A 171 5.65 7.09 6.88
C VAL A 171 6.40 6.70 5.62
N TYR A 172 6.24 5.47 5.20
CA TYR A 172 6.69 4.95 3.91
C TYR A 172 5.64 5.30 2.86
N VAL A 173 6.04 6.09 1.88
CA VAL A 173 5.16 6.47 0.76
C VAL A 173 5.52 5.58 -0.43
N VAL A 174 4.72 4.52 -0.66
CA VAL A 174 4.89 3.59 -1.77
C VAL A 174 4.11 4.12 -2.96
N ASP A 175 4.82 4.74 -3.90
CA ASP A 175 4.24 5.56 -4.96
C ASP A 175 5.22 5.77 -6.14
N THR A 176 5.23 6.93 -6.79
CA THR A 176 6.13 7.31 -7.90
C THR A 176 7.52 7.75 -7.45
N GLY A 177 7.81 7.73 -6.16
CA GLY A 177 9.04 8.25 -5.54
C GLY A 177 8.77 9.52 -4.73
N VAL A 178 9.83 10.15 -4.23
CA VAL A 178 9.78 11.41 -3.47
C VAL A 178 10.96 12.29 -3.85
N LEU A 179 10.72 13.56 -4.17
CA LEU A 179 11.76 14.58 -4.33
C LEU A 179 12.28 14.98 -2.94
N VAL A 180 13.20 14.19 -2.40
CA VAL A 180 13.68 14.30 -1.00
C VAL A 180 14.34 15.64 -0.68
N THR A 181 14.84 16.35 -1.70
CA THR A 181 15.50 17.65 -1.58
C THR A 181 14.52 18.83 -1.49
N HIS A 182 13.20 18.58 -1.64
CA HIS A 182 12.20 19.64 -1.57
C HIS A 182 12.17 20.29 -0.20
N LYS A 183 12.13 21.63 -0.16
CA LYS A 183 12.23 22.43 1.09
C LYS A 183 11.11 22.16 2.09
N GLU A 184 9.95 21.73 1.66
CA GLU A 184 8.85 21.30 2.53
C GLU A 184 9.22 20.15 3.45
N PHE A 185 10.18 19.31 3.06
CA PHE A 185 10.59 18.16 3.88
C PHE A 185 11.68 18.49 4.91
N GLU A 186 12.38 19.61 4.81
CA GLU A 186 13.36 20.08 5.80
C GLU A 186 14.40 19.00 6.19
N GLY A 187 14.80 18.14 5.25
CA GLY A 187 15.71 17.01 5.49
C GLY A 187 15.08 15.79 6.18
N ARG A 188 13.76 15.76 6.40
CA ARG A 188 13.03 14.63 7.01
C ARG A 188 12.63 13.54 6.02
N ALA A 189 12.80 13.79 4.72
CA ALA A 189 12.56 12.81 3.67
C ALA A 189 13.83 12.07 3.29
N SER A 190 13.70 10.77 3.08
CA SER A 190 14.75 9.87 2.57
C SER A 190 14.16 8.95 1.50
N PHE A 191 15.02 8.18 0.83
CA PHE A 191 14.61 7.26 -0.22
C PHE A 191 15.06 5.84 0.11
N LEU A 192 14.17 4.84 -0.01
CA LEU A 192 14.47 3.44 0.25
C LEU A 192 14.99 2.72 -0.99
N GLY A 193 14.34 2.96 -2.13
CA GLY A 193 14.71 2.34 -3.41
C GLY A 193 13.61 2.42 -4.46
N ALA A 194 13.98 2.08 -5.71
CA ALA A 194 13.06 1.92 -6.84
C ALA A 194 12.85 0.43 -7.15
N PHE A 195 11.59 0.03 -7.29
CA PHE A 195 11.15 -1.36 -7.47
C PHE A 195 10.46 -1.60 -8.81
N CYS A 196 10.23 -0.55 -9.60
CA CYS A 196 9.78 -0.67 -10.99
C CYS A 196 10.99 -0.75 -11.94
N VAL A 197 10.87 -1.53 -13.00
CA VAL A 197 11.98 -1.80 -13.92
C VAL A 197 12.43 -0.52 -14.63
N GLY A 198 13.74 -0.19 -14.51
CA GLY A 198 14.34 0.98 -15.17
C GLY A 198 13.96 2.32 -14.56
N CYS A 199 13.34 2.34 -13.40
CA CYS A 199 12.98 3.57 -12.70
C CYS A 199 14.21 4.21 -12.02
N PRO A 200 14.36 5.55 -12.06
CA PRO A 200 15.40 6.24 -11.31
C PRO A 200 15.04 6.35 -9.82
N ASP A 201 16.06 6.53 -8.96
CA ASP A 201 15.92 6.73 -7.52
C ASP A 201 15.43 8.15 -7.16
N THR A 202 14.35 8.59 -7.81
CA THR A 202 13.71 9.88 -7.56
C THR A 202 12.26 9.85 -8.01
N ASP A 203 11.49 10.90 -7.70
CA ASP A 203 10.15 11.11 -8.25
C ASP A 203 10.23 11.87 -9.58
N ASP A 204 9.94 11.18 -10.67
CA ASP A 204 9.90 11.70 -12.04
C ASP A 204 8.46 11.90 -12.57
N ASN A 205 7.44 11.72 -11.71
CA ASN A 205 6.02 11.95 -11.98
C ASN A 205 5.44 13.13 -11.19
N GLY A 206 5.72 13.21 -9.88
CA GLY A 206 5.27 14.21 -8.94
C GLY A 206 4.14 13.78 -8.02
N HIS A 207 3.50 12.64 -8.25
CA HIS A 207 2.39 12.17 -7.41
C HIS A 207 2.88 11.79 -6.01
N GLY A 208 3.93 11.00 -5.88
CA GLY A 208 4.47 10.56 -4.60
C GLY A 208 5.02 11.72 -3.76
N SER A 209 5.67 12.73 -4.38
CA SER A 209 6.10 13.94 -3.69
C SER A 209 4.93 14.76 -3.17
N HIS A 210 3.86 14.89 -3.98
CA HIS A 210 2.64 15.59 -3.60
C HIS A 210 1.99 14.93 -2.38
N VAL A 211 1.80 13.62 -2.43
CA VAL A 211 1.25 12.79 -1.34
C VAL A 211 2.11 12.93 -0.08
N SER A 212 3.45 12.84 -0.21
CA SER A 212 4.40 13.04 0.89
C SER A 212 4.28 14.41 1.54
N GLY A 213 4.04 15.45 0.74
CA GLY A 213 3.82 16.80 1.23
C GLY A 213 2.56 16.92 2.11
N ILE A 214 1.48 16.20 1.78
CA ILE A 214 0.26 16.14 2.61
C ILE A 214 0.51 15.36 3.90
N VAL A 215 1.30 14.28 3.86
CA VAL A 215 1.69 13.55 5.07
C VAL A 215 2.43 14.44 6.05
N GLY A 216 3.53 15.08 5.59
CA GLY A 216 4.50 15.66 6.51
C GLY A 216 5.27 16.88 6.00
N GLY A 217 4.77 17.60 5.00
CA GLY A 217 5.34 18.90 4.60
C GLY A 217 5.25 19.95 5.69
N LYS A 218 6.18 20.88 5.71
CA LYS A 218 6.22 22.01 6.65
C LYS A 218 4.94 22.85 6.60
N THR A 219 4.50 23.20 5.38
CA THR A 219 3.32 24.02 5.13
C THR A 219 2.06 23.17 4.97
N PHE A 220 2.15 22.12 4.16
CA PHE A 220 1.00 21.33 3.69
C PHE A 220 0.73 20.08 4.52
N GLY A 221 1.68 19.66 5.36
CA GLY A 221 1.64 18.37 6.05
C GLY A 221 0.77 18.35 7.29
N VAL A 222 0.10 17.23 7.50
CA VAL A 222 -0.66 16.93 8.72
C VAL A 222 0.30 16.71 9.90
N ALA A 223 1.33 15.86 9.72
CA ALA A 223 2.30 15.51 10.76
C ALA A 223 3.66 16.16 10.47
N LYS A 224 3.85 17.41 10.91
CA LYS A 224 4.93 18.30 10.46
C LYS A 224 6.34 17.87 10.90
N LYS A 225 6.49 16.91 11.84
CA LYS A 225 7.78 16.37 12.29
C LYS A 225 7.98 14.89 11.96
N VAL A 226 7.07 14.29 11.20
CA VAL A 226 7.17 12.88 10.78
C VAL A 226 8.37 12.69 9.84
N LYS A 227 8.99 11.52 9.91
CA LYS A 227 9.98 11.09 8.91
C LYS A 227 9.26 10.46 7.72
N ILE A 228 9.70 10.78 6.52
CA ILE A 228 9.12 10.28 5.27
C ILE A 228 10.17 9.40 4.58
N VAL A 229 9.76 8.24 4.11
CA VAL A 229 10.61 7.35 3.31
C VAL A 229 9.92 7.10 1.97
N GLY A 230 10.49 7.63 0.90
CA GLY A 230 10.03 7.39 -0.46
C GLY A 230 10.36 5.97 -0.91
N VAL A 231 9.39 5.31 -1.52
CA VAL A 231 9.52 3.96 -2.07
C VAL A 231 8.90 3.96 -3.46
N LYS A 232 9.73 3.90 -4.50
CA LYS A 232 9.23 4.02 -5.87
C LYS A 232 8.82 2.68 -6.42
N ALA A 233 7.52 2.46 -6.52
CA ALA A 233 6.91 1.26 -7.09
C ALA A 233 6.16 1.54 -8.41
N LEU A 234 6.02 2.82 -8.78
CA LEU A 234 5.38 3.28 -10.01
C LEU A 234 6.36 4.08 -10.87
N ASP A 235 6.21 3.97 -12.18
CA ASP A 235 7.02 4.66 -13.18
C ASP A 235 6.65 6.15 -13.33
N SER A 236 7.30 6.85 -14.26
CA SER A 236 7.07 8.28 -14.57
C SER A 236 5.65 8.58 -15.08
N LYS A 237 4.89 7.57 -15.48
CA LYS A 237 3.48 7.69 -15.89
C LYS A 237 2.52 7.34 -14.75
N GLY A 238 3.02 7.05 -13.55
CA GLY A 238 2.24 6.61 -12.40
C GLY A 238 1.66 5.21 -12.59
N GLN A 239 2.35 4.32 -13.28
CA GLN A 239 1.94 2.94 -13.55
C GLN A 239 2.95 1.94 -12.99
N GLY A 240 2.47 0.80 -12.52
CA GLY A 240 3.27 -0.32 -12.04
C GLY A 240 2.51 -1.62 -12.13
N THR A 241 3.09 -2.70 -11.62
CA THR A 241 2.43 -4.00 -11.52
C THR A 241 2.24 -4.40 -10.05
N ASN A 242 1.34 -5.34 -9.78
CA ASN A 242 1.18 -5.89 -8.44
C ASN A 242 2.49 -6.50 -7.92
N ALA A 243 3.30 -7.11 -8.80
CA ALA A 243 4.59 -7.67 -8.40
C ALA A 243 5.58 -6.58 -7.94
N ASP A 244 5.63 -5.44 -8.62
CA ASP A 244 6.48 -4.31 -8.23
C ASP A 244 6.04 -3.72 -6.88
N ILE A 245 4.72 -3.55 -6.69
CA ILE A 245 4.13 -3.08 -5.43
C ILE A 245 4.41 -4.08 -4.29
N ILE A 246 4.17 -5.37 -4.50
CA ILE A 246 4.41 -6.42 -3.51
C ILE A 246 5.88 -6.46 -3.12
N ASN A 247 6.80 -6.38 -4.09
CA ASN A 247 8.23 -6.32 -3.82
C ASN A 247 8.59 -5.10 -2.96
N ALA A 248 8.12 -3.92 -3.33
CA ALA A 248 8.31 -2.69 -2.55
C ALA A 248 7.80 -2.84 -1.11
N LEU A 249 6.60 -3.39 -0.92
CA LEU A 249 5.98 -3.60 0.39
C LEU A 249 6.77 -4.59 1.27
N ILE A 250 7.33 -5.64 0.69
CA ILE A 250 8.19 -6.59 1.41
C ILE A 250 9.49 -5.92 1.86
N PHE A 251 10.11 -5.07 1.03
CA PHE A 251 11.28 -4.31 1.45
C PHE A 251 10.96 -3.31 2.57
N VAL A 252 9.79 -2.68 2.54
CA VAL A 252 9.31 -1.85 3.65
C VAL A 252 9.14 -2.67 4.93
N LEU A 253 8.59 -3.89 4.85
CA LEU A 253 8.47 -4.77 6.02
C LEU A 253 9.83 -5.08 6.63
N ILE A 254 10.82 -5.43 5.80
CA ILE A 254 12.19 -5.74 6.26
C ILE A 254 12.80 -4.51 6.94
N ASP A 255 12.78 -3.35 6.29
CA ASP A 255 13.35 -2.10 6.81
C ASP A 255 12.69 -1.69 8.14
N ALA A 256 11.37 -1.79 8.23
CA ALA A 256 10.61 -1.47 9.44
C ALA A 256 10.94 -2.41 10.61
N MET A 257 11.10 -3.70 10.34
CA MET A 257 11.44 -4.71 11.34
C MET A 257 12.90 -4.54 11.85
N GLU A 258 13.85 -4.30 10.94
CA GLU A 258 15.26 -4.08 11.31
C GLU A 258 15.43 -2.83 12.16
N LYS A 259 14.75 -1.74 11.80
CA LYS A 259 14.81 -0.45 12.52
C LYS A 259 13.90 -0.42 13.75
N LYS A 260 13.04 -1.41 13.97
CA LYS A 260 12.07 -1.48 15.07
C LYS A 260 11.28 -0.17 15.22
N ASN A 261 10.86 0.39 14.10
CA ASN A 261 10.23 1.70 14.06
C ASN A 261 8.70 1.63 14.11
N ASN A 262 8.06 2.76 14.36
CA ASN A 262 6.62 2.93 14.28
C ASN A 262 6.23 3.21 12.82
N ALA A 263 6.12 2.16 12.03
CA ALA A 263 5.93 2.22 10.59
C ALA A 263 4.47 2.43 10.20
N ILE A 264 4.26 3.35 9.27
CA ILE A 264 2.99 3.61 8.59
C ILE A 264 3.29 3.52 7.08
N ILE A 265 2.45 2.85 6.32
CA ILE A 265 2.52 2.83 4.85
C ILE A 265 1.38 3.68 4.31
N ASN A 266 1.70 4.64 3.46
CA ASN A 266 0.74 5.33 2.62
C ASN A 266 0.76 4.73 1.22
N LEU A 267 -0.37 4.18 0.79
CA LEU A 267 -0.54 3.50 -0.48
C LEU A 267 -1.66 4.19 -1.29
N SER A 268 -1.30 5.32 -1.91
CA SER A 268 -2.23 6.16 -2.71
C SER A 268 -2.42 5.64 -4.13
N ILE A 269 -2.57 4.33 -4.27
CA ILE A 269 -2.69 3.60 -5.54
C ILE A 269 -3.88 2.65 -5.51
N GLY A 270 -4.30 2.18 -6.68
CA GLY A 270 -5.36 1.17 -6.79
C GLY A 270 -5.42 0.51 -8.16
N GLY A 271 -6.04 -0.63 -8.19
CA GLY A 271 -6.23 -1.42 -9.40
C GLY A 271 -7.34 -2.46 -9.23
N GLN A 272 -7.43 -3.39 -10.17
CA GLN A 272 -8.35 -4.51 -10.07
C GLN A 272 -8.06 -5.32 -8.81
N ARG A 273 -9.09 -5.98 -8.26
CA ARG A 273 -8.96 -6.82 -7.07
C ARG A 273 -7.87 -7.87 -7.26
N SER A 274 -6.96 -7.93 -6.29
CA SER A 274 -5.81 -8.85 -6.25
C SER A 274 -5.71 -9.48 -4.86
N GLU A 275 -5.90 -10.79 -4.78
CA GLU A 275 -5.73 -11.56 -3.54
C GLU A 275 -4.25 -11.61 -3.13
N ALA A 276 -3.33 -11.57 -4.11
CA ALA A 276 -1.90 -11.51 -3.85
C ALA A 276 -1.52 -10.23 -3.10
N LEU A 277 -1.98 -9.07 -3.60
CA LEU A 277 -1.73 -7.79 -2.94
C LEU A 277 -2.39 -7.73 -1.55
N ASN A 278 -3.65 -8.17 -1.45
CA ASN A 278 -4.37 -8.20 -0.18
C ASN A 278 -3.65 -9.05 0.87
N LYS A 279 -3.15 -10.25 0.50
CA LYS A 279 -2.36 -11.10 1.42
C LYS A 279 -1.09 -10.42 1.94
N VAL A 280 -0.41 -9.61 1.13
CA VAL A 280 0.77 -8.87 1.58
C VAL A 280 0.38 -7.71 2.51
N ILE A 281 -0.71 -7.00 2.22
CA ILE A 281 -1.25 -5.98 3.13
C ILE A 281 -1.59 -6.62 4.50
N LYS A 282 -2.27 -7.76 4.50
CA LYS A 282 -2.57 -8.52 5.72
C LYS A 282 -1.29 -8.93 6.48
N LEU A 283 -0.27 -9.39 5.78
CA LEU A 283 1.03 -9.71 6.38
C LEU A 283 1.66 -8.49 7.06
N LEU A 284 1.61 -7.31 6.44
CA LEU A 284 2.12 -6.06 7.01
C LEU A 284 1.39 -5.70 8.30
N THR A 285 0.06 -5.74 8.28
CA THR A 285 -0.76 -5.42 9.46
C THR A 285 -0.59 -6.43 10.58
N ASP A 286 -0.44 -7.72 10.27
CA ASP A 286 -0.13 -8.76 11.25
C ASP A 286 1.24 -8.57 11.93
N ASN A 287 2.17 -7.87 11.25
CA ASN A 287 3.46 -7.47 11.83
C ASN A 287 3.45 -6.07 12.47
N GLY A 288 2.27 -5.49 12.71
CA GLY A 288 2.10 -4.23 13.45
C GLY A 288 2.33 -2.96 12.63
N ILE A 289 2.39 -3.05 11.30
CA ILE A 289 2.54 -1.91 10.40
C ILE A 289 1.15 -1.38 10.04
N HIS A 290 0.94 -0.08 10.18
CA HIS A 290 -0.30 0.56 9.78
C HIS A 290 -0.30 0.82 8.27
N VAL A 291 -1.28 0.27 7.55
CA VAL A 291 -1.39 0.45 6.10
C VAL A 291 -2.61 1.31 5.80
N VAL A 292 -2.40 2.46 5.17
CA VAL A 292 -3.44 3.41 4.79
C VAL A 292 -3.55 3.44 3.27
N VAL A 293 -4.74 3.16 2.74
CA VAL A 293 -4.95 2.90 1.31
C VAL A 293 -6.05 3.78 0.72
N ALA A 294 -5.92 4.13 -0.54
CA ALA A 294 -6.92 4.87 -1.29
C ALA A 294 -8.09 3.96 -1.71
N ALA A 295 -9.33 4.44 -1.54
CA ALA A 295 -10.53 3.71 -1.93
C ALA A 295 -10.65 3.48 -3.45
N GLY A 296 -10.06 4.36 -4.28
CA GLY A 296 -10.21 4.41 -5.74
C GLY A 296 -11.06 5.57 -6.22
N ASN A 297 -11.05 5.84 -7.55
CA ASN A 297 -11.66 7.03 -8.15
C ASN A 297 -12.63 6.69 -9.30
N GLU A 298 -13.28 5.55 -9.24
CA GLU A 298 -14.18 5.02 -10.25
C GLU A 298 -15.66 5.24 -9.90
N ALA A 299 -15.98 5.95 -8.80
CA ALA A 299 -17.33 6.12 -8.25
C ALA A 299 -18.09 4.79 -8.07
N SER A 300 -17.36 3.75 -7.63
CA SER A 300 -17.83 2.37 -7.51
C SER A 300 -17.60 1.79 -6.10
N ASP A 301 -18.02 0.53 -5.86
CA ASP A 301 -17.76 -0.16 -4.60
C ASP A 301 -16.26 -0.46 -4.43
N ALA A 302 -15.66 0.09 -3.37
CA ALA A 302 -14.26 -0.09 -3.03
C ALA A 302 -13.88 -1.56 -2.75
N CYS A 303 -14.84 -2.41 -2.36
CA CYS A 303 -14.60 -3.82 -2.16
C CYS A 303 -14.24 -4.58 -3.47
N LEU A 304 -14.46 -3.96 -4.62
CA LEU A 304 -14.12 -4.53 -5.94
C LEU A 304 -12.69 -4.22 -6.40
N THR A 305 -11.93 -3.46 -5.62
CA THR A 305 -10.57 -3.02 -5.97
C THR A 305 -9.56 -3.42 -4.91
N SER A 306 -8.28 -3.51 -5.26
CA SER A 306 -7.18 -3.67 -4.31
C SER A 306 -6.22 -2.47 -4.41
N PRO A 307 -5.66 -2.04 -3.26
CA PRO A 307 -5.70 -2.65 -1.92
C PRO A 307 -6.95 -2.35 -1.08
N ALA A 308 -7.90 -1.54 -1.55
CA ALA A 308 -9.07 -1.08 -0.79
C ALA A 308 -9.99 -2.19 -0.25
N SER A 309 -9.97 -3.38 -0.85
CA SER A 309 -10.75 -4.55 -0.39
C SER A 309 -10.13 -5.31 0.76
N GLU A 310 -8.91 -4.96 1.22
CA GLU A 310 -8.27 -5.61 2.37
C GLU A 310 -8.68 -4.92 3.67
N LEU A 311 -9.50 -5.61 4.47
CA LEU A 311 -10.15 -5.04 5.66
C LEU A 311 -9.19 -4.77 6.83
N SER A 312 -7.96 -5.26 6.80
CA SER A 312 -6.94 -4.95 7.82
C SER A 312 -6.21 -3.64 7.55
N ALA A 313 -6.37 -3.06 6.34
CA ALA A 313 -5.91 -1.72 5.99
C ALA A 313 -6.92 -0.65 6.41
N ILE A 314 -6.49 0.59 6.49
CA ILE A 314 -7.35 1.77 6.66
C ILE A 314 -7.70 2.31 5.29
N THR A 315 -8.93 2.08 4.84
CA THR A 315 -9.39 2.50 3.50
C THR A 315 -10.05 3.87 3.54
N VAL A 316 -9.53 4.78 2.68
CA VAL A 316 -9.87 6.21 2.73
C VAL A 316 -10.62 6.67 1.49
N GLY A 317 -11.83 7.19 1.69
CA GLY A 317 -12.62 7.90 0.67
C GLY A 317 -12.34 9.38 0.63
N ALA A 318 -12.72 10.06 -0.46
CA ALA A 318 -12.48 11.48 -0.68
C ALA A 318 -13.73 12.33 -0.56
N THR A 319 -13.61 13.48 0.15
CA THR A 319 -14.68 14.48 0.22
C THR A 319 -14.28 15.81 -0.38
N GLU A 320 -15.30 16.63 -0.68
CA GLU A 320 -15.16 18.06 -0.90
C GLU A 320 -14.74 18.76 0.41
N VAL A 321 -13.84 19.72 0.32
CA VAL A 321 -13.35 20.43 1.53
C VAL A 321 -14.41 21.36 2.12
N LYS A 322 -15.22 22.00 1.25
CA LYS A 322 -16.17 23.04 1.66
C LYS A 322 -17.52 22.52 2.14
N THR A 323 -17.98 21.38 1.62
CA THR A 323 -19.31 20.82 1.90
C THR A 323 -19.27 19.50 2.69
N ASN A 324 -18.12 18.84 2.73
CA ASN A 324 -17.90 17.46 3.24
C ASN A 324 -18.62 16.36 2.45
N ASP A 325 -19.29 16.69 1.35
CA ASP A 325 -19.90 15.67 0.49
C ASP A 325 -18.86 14.77 -0.14
N ILE A 326 -19.22 13.53 -0.41
CA ILE A 326 -18.35 12.61 -1.16
C ILE A 326 -18.11 13.23 -2.54
N THR A 327 -16.83 13.25 -2.96
CA THR A 327 -16.50 13.70 -4.32
C THR A 327 -17.14 12.77 -5.35
N ASN A 328 -17.45 13.31 -6.53
CA ASN A 328 -18.12 12.55 -7.58
C ASN A 328 -17.31 11.37 -8.13
N PHE A 329 -16.01 11.33 -7.89
CA PHE A 329 -15.11 10.25 -8.29
C PHE A 329 -14.86 9.21 -7.19
N SER A 330 -14.99 9.56 -5.90
CA SER A 330 -14.62 8.66 -4.81
C SER A 330 -15.38 7.35 -4.86
N ASN A 331 -14.65 6.24 -4.73
CA ASN A 331 -15.24 4.97 -4.40
C ASN A 331 -15.87 5.03 -3.00
N PHE A 332 -16.80 4.11 -2.73
CA PHE A 332 -17.65 4.08 -1.52
C PHE A 332 -17.92 2.63 -1.10
N GLY A 333 -18.77 2.45 -0.09
CA GLY A 333 -19.24 1.13 0.35
C GLY A 333 -18.61 0.67 1.65
N LYS A 334 -18.93 -0.57 2.04
CA LYS A 334 -18.62 -1.13 3.37
C LYS A 334 -17.13 -1.38 3.64
N CYS A 335 -16.30 -1.39 2.60
CA CYS A 335 -14.84 -1.54 2.75
C CYS A 335 -14.12 -0.22 3.06
N LEU A 336 -14.82 0.92 3.14
CA LEU A 336 -14.26 2.16 3.64
C LEU A 336 -14.31 2.22 5.17
N ASP A 337 -13.29 2.85 5.76
CA ASP A 337 -13.26 3.15 7.20
C ASP A 337 -13.57 4.61 7.48
N ILE A 338 -13.03 5.52 6.65
CA ILE A 338 -13.03 6.95 6.92
C ILE A 338 -12.96 7.76 5.63
N PHE A 339 -13.50 8.98 5.66
CA PHE A 339 -13.38 9.97 4.60
C PHE A 339 -12.46 11.10 5.02
N ALA A 340 -11.71 11.66 4.07
CA ALA A 340 -10.85 12.82 4.26
C ALA A 340 -10.92 13.77 3.06
N PRO A 341 -10.47 15.03 3.18
CA PRO A 341 -10.43 15.97 2.07
C PRO A 341 -9.60 15.43 0.90
N GLY A 342 -10.19 15.40 -0.30
CA GLY A 342 -9.54 14.86 -1.50
C GLY A 342 -9.70 15.70 -2.76
N ARG A 343 -10.45 16.82 -2.72
CA ARG A 343 -10.66 17.71 -3.86
C ARG A 343 -9.78 18.97 -3.76
N ASN A 344 -9.08 19.29 -4.86
CA ASN A 344 -8.26 20.51 -4.99
C ASN A 344 -7.27 20.68 -3.83
N ILE A 345 -6.52 19.63 -3.53
CA ILE A 345 -5.53 19.62 -2.46
C ILE A 345 -4.20 20.13 -2.99
N THR A 346 -3.71 21.24 -2.41
CA THR A 346 -2.41 21.82 -2.76
C THR A 346 -1.31 21.23 -1.88
N SER A 347 -0.21 20.84 -2.50
CA SER A 347 0.97 20.28 -1.84
C SER A 347 2.23 20.42 -2.72
N VAL A 348 3.27 19.66 -2.42
CA VAL A 348 4.57 19.64 -3.11
C VAL A 348 4.42 19.32 -4.59
N GLY A 349 5.13 20.07 -5.45
CA GLY A 349 5.38 19.75 -6.86
C GLY A 349 6.85 19.32 -7.08
N ILE A 350 7.23 18.96 -8.30
CA ILE A 350 8.61 18.50 -8.59
C ILE A 350 9.36 19.35 -9.63
N GLN A 351 8.79 20.46 -10.11
CA GLN A 351 9.46 21.33 -11.09
C GLN A 351 10.67 22.06 -10.49
N SER A 352 10.70 22.19 -9.15
CA SER A 352 11.82 22.71 -8.38
C SER A 352 11.69 22.27 -6.91
N ASN A 353 12.73 22.51 -6.11
CA ASN A 353 12.70 22.22 -4.66
C ASN A 353 11.75 23.11 -3.84
N THR A 354 10.97 23.97 -4.48
CA THR A 354 9.98 24.86 -3.85
C THR A 354 8.65 24.88 -4.60
N SER A 355 8.51 24.11 -5.66
CA SER A 355 7.30 24.10 -6.48
C SER A 355 6.14 23.43 -5.75
N ILE A 356 4.94 23.88 -6.09
CA ILE A 356 3.69 23.34 -5.56
C ILE A 356 2.81 22.83 -6.71
N ALA A 357 1.92 21.90 -6.39
CA ALA A 357 0.93 21.37 -7.31
C ALA A 357 -0.41 21.21 -6.58
N THR A 358 -1.51 21.16 -7.35
CA THR A 358 -2.87 20.94 -6.82
C THR A 358 -3.49 19.75 -7.53
N PHE A 359 -3.83 18.71 -6.76
CA PHE A 359 -4.40 17.47 -7.27
C PHE A 359 -5.73 17.14 -6.56
N SER A 360 -6.51 16.25 -7.18
CA SER A 360 -7.74 15.70 -6.61
C SER A 360 -7.76 14.18 -6.74
N GLY A 361 -8.23 13.49 -5.73
CA GLY A 361 -8.33 12.03 -5.72
C GLY A 361 -8.45 11.47 -4.30
N THR A 362 -8.82 10.20 -4.19
CA THR A 362 -8.67 9.43 -2.95
C THR A 362 -7.20 9.31 -2.57
N SER A 363 -6.29 9.40 -3.54
CA SER A 363 -4.83 9.52 -3.34
C SER A 363 -4.43 10.74 -2.51
N GLN A 364 -5.17 11.85 -2.58
CA GLN A 364 -4.94 13.05 -1.77
C GLN A 364 -5.63 12.98 -0.41
N ALA A 365 -6.70 12.20 -0.28
CA ALA A 365 -7.37 11.94 0.99
C ALA A 365 -6.54 11.01 1.90
N THR A 366 -5.96 9.96 1.34
CA THR A 366 -5.19 8.92 2.04
C THR A 366 -4.05 9.49 2.91
N PRO A 367 -3.18 10.39 2.44
CA PRO A 367 -2.07 10.93 3.23
C PRO A 367 -2.52 11.80 4.40
N HIS A 368 -3.72 12.39 4.39
CA HIS A 368 -4.28 13.05 5.57
C HIS A 368 -4.48 12.05 6.71
N VAL A 369 -4.96 10.86 6.39
CA VAL A 369 -5.15 9.78 7.37
C VAL A 369 -3.81 9.23 7.84
N ALA A 370 -2.86 8.98 6.93
CA ALA A 370 -1.51 8.51 7.28
C ALA A 370 -0.80 9.50 8.22
N GLY A 371 -0.88 10.80 7.94
CA GLY A 371 -0.38 11.86 8.82
C GLY A 371 -1.09 11.88 10.18
N THR A 372 -2.41 11.64 10.21
CA THR A 372 -3.18 11.56 11.46
C THR A 372 -2.77 10.36 12.30
N VAL A 373 -2.53 9.19 11.68
CA VAL A 373 -1.96 8.02 12.38
C VAL A 373 -0.62 8.37 13.01
N ALA A 374 0.24 9.10 12.30
CA ALA A 374 1.53 9.56 12.86
C ALA A 374 1.34 10.51 14.06
N LEU A 375 0.34 11.40 14.04
CA LEU A 375 -0.01 12.26 15.18
C LEU A 375 -0.50 11.43 16.38
N ILE A 376 -1.34 10.41 16.14
CA ILE A 376 -1.83 9.52 17.20
C ILE A 376 -0.67 8.77 17.83
N ILE A 377 0.21 8.16 17.04
CA ILE A 377 1.39 7.43 17.53
C ILE A 377 2.29 8.35 18.36
N SER A 378 2.56 9.56 17.87
CA SER A 378 3.47 10.47 18.56
C SER A 378 2.91 11.03 19.86
N LYS A 379 1.58 11.06 20.01
CA LYS A 379 0.91 11.58 21.20
C LYS A 379 0.57 10.49 22.22
N PHE A 380 0.09 9.34 21.76
CA PHE A 380 -0.48 8.31 22.62
C PHE A 380 0.30 6.98 22.63
N GLY A 381 1.39 6.90 21.85
CA GLY A 381 2.12 5.65 21.62
C GLY A 381 1.56 4.84 20.47
N ASN A 382 2.33 3.85 20.01
CA ASN A 382 1.91 2.94 18.94
C ASN A 382 0.87 1.94 19.48
N GLN A 383 -0.04 1.53 18.61
CA GLN A 383 -1.13 0.58 18.87
C GLN A 383 -1.08 -0.53 17.82
N LYS A 384 -1.83 -1.61 18.03
CA LYS A 384 -2.05 -2.60 16.98
C LYS A 384 -2.89 -1.99 15.84
N PRO A 385 -2.74 -2.43 14.58
CA PRO A 385 -3.48 -1.87 13.45
C PRO A 385 -5.00 -1.83 13.63
N ASP A 386 -5.61 -2.89 14.14
CA ASP A 386 -7.05 -2.94 14.41
C ASP A 386 -7.50 -1.94 15.50
N GLU A 387 -6.66 -1.71 16.50
CA GLU A 387 -6.88 -0.70 17.55
C GLU A 387 -6.73 0.72 17.01
N MET A 388 -5.79 0.92 16.09
CA MET A 388 -5.59 2.21 15.42
C MET A 388 -6.81 2.61 14.58
N ILE A 389 -7.42 1.66 13.87
CA ILE A 389 -8.68 1.90 13.13
C ILE A 389 -9.77 2.38 14.12
N LYS A 390 -9.95 1.70 15.24
CA LYS A 390 -10.92 2.09 16.27
C LYS A 390 -10.62 3.48 16.85
N THR A 391 -9.34 3.80 17.06
CA THR A 391 -8.92 5.10 17.57
C THR A 391 -9.18 6.23 16.56
N LEU A 392 -8.88 6.03 15.27
CA LEU A 392 -9.23 6.97 14.20
C LEU A 392 -10.74 7.20 14.13
N VAL A 393 -11.53 6.12 14.14
CA VAL A 393 -12.98 6.19 14.11
C VAL A 393 -13.52 6.89 15.36
N LYS A 394 -12.91 6.71 16.53
CA LYS A 394 -13.28 7.44 17.77
C LYS A 394 -13.05 8.95 17.65
N PHE A 395 -11.96 9.41 17.07
CA PHE A 395 -11.68 10.82 16.87
C PHE A 395 -12.48 11.45 15.73
N SER A 396 -12.91 10.67 14.75
CA SER A 396 -13.62 11.17 13.57
C SER A 396 -14.90 11.93 13.93
N THR A 397 -15.26 12.92 13.11
CA THR A 397 -16.58 13.56 13.19
C THR A 397 -17.63 12.66 12.57
N LYS A 398 -18.65 12.33 13.33
CA LYS A 398 -19.72 11.40 12.91
C LYS A 398 -20.85 12.12 12.20
N ASN A 399 -21.51 11.41 11.28
CA ASN A 399 -22.75 11.82 10.63
C ASN A 399 -22.68 13.20 9.94
N LEU A 400 -21.50 13.54 9.43
CA LEU A 400 -21.24 14.83 8.80
C LEU A 400 -21.49 14.82 7.28
N ILE A 401 -21.44 13.64 6.68
CA ILE A 401 -21.55 13.44 5.23
C ILE A 401 -23.01 13.15 4.90
N SER A 402 -23.61 13.92 3.98
CA SER A 402 -25.04 13.86 3.67
C SER A 402 -25.47 12.54 3.04
N ASN A 403 -24.66 11.98 2.13
CA ASN A 403 -24.92 10.72 1.44
C ASN A 403 -23.64 9.88 1.34
N THR A 404 -23.52 8.88 2.21
CA THR A 404 -22.35 8.01 2.29
C THR A 404 -22.35 6.85 1.29
N LYS A 405 -23.43 6.67 0.53
CA LYS A 405 -23.58 5.55 -0.41
C LYS A 405 -23.27 4.17 0.21
N GLY A 406 -23.71 3.96 1.45
CA GLY A 406 -23.48 2.72 2.21
C GLY A 406 -22.13 2.61 2.91
N SER A 407 -21.31 3.65 2.89
CA SER A 407 -20.05 3.71 3.66
C SER A 407 -20.31 4.15 5.10
N PRO A 408 -19.39 3.82 6.05
CA PRO A 408 -19.43 4.39 7.41
C PRO A 408 -19.30 5.93 7.36
N ASN A 409 -20.17 6.64 8.11
CA ASN A 409 -20.18 8.10 8.13
C ASN A 409 -19.14 8.66 9.13
N ASN A 410 -17.88 8.48 8.81
CA ASN A 410 -16.74 8.91 9.59
C ASN A 410 -15.93 9.94 8.78
N PHE A 411 -15.91 11.19 9.20
CA PHE A 411 -15.07 12.21 8.59
C PHE A 411 -13.80 12.40 9.42
N LEU A 412 -12.64 12.42 8.78
CA LEU A 412 -11.34 12.56 9.46
C LEU A 412 -11.29 13.78 10.35
N ARG A 413 -10.86 13.57 11.59
CA ARG A 413 -10.46 14.60 12.53
C ARG A 413 -9.17 14.17 13.23
N ILE A 414 -8.21 15.08 13.29
CA ILE A 414 -6.96 14.80 14.01
C ILE A 414 -7.23 14.72 15.53
N PRO A 415 -6.36 14.04 16.29
CA PRO A 415 -6.49 14.03 17.76
C PRO A 415 -6.37 15.46 18.30
N PRO A 416 -7.05 15.78 19.40
CA PRO A 416 -6.94 17.09 20.03
C PRO A 416 -5.49 17.40 20.37
N PRO A 417 -5.10 18.67 20.45
CA PRO A 417 -3.72 19.11 20.70
C PRO A 417 -3.21 18.74 22.11
#